data_a4a9904ad5c391baa29a286a4b78d852
#
_entry.id   a4a9904ad5c391baa29a286a4b78d852
#
_cell.length_a   1.000
_cell.length_b   1.000
_cell.length_c   1.000
_cell.angle_alpha   90.00
_cell.angle_beta   90.00
_cell.angle_gamma   90.00
#
_symmetry.space_group_name_H-M   'P 1'
#
loop_
_entity.id
_entity.type
_entity.pdbx_description
1 polymer ?
#
loop_
_entity_poly.entity_id
_entity_poly.type
_entity_poly.pdbx_seq_one_letter_code
_entity_poly.pdbx_strand_id
1 'polypeptide(L)'
;EPKPLGFIGYKAGHLTSFYIDTTPNSPTQGLEIAKVGTVIATPPMIVAGVVGYGEEDGGLRELTRVWSKKLPDIIKRKISTWRPNEDEGIEKLKSLKDQLVEVRIIGMARPALAGLPKKTPDLLEIKVGGALDKALEYALSKLGEEIRIKEIFKPGDFIDVIGVTKGKGFAGVVKRWGVKILPRKKRKGRRVVGAIGPWKPPYVMYTVPRPGQLGYHRRTEFNKRILLIEDDGLKLTPKGGFPHFGVVKTECIVLEGTVPGPPKRPIVLRY
;
A
#
# COMPACT_ATOMS: atom_id res chain seq x y z
N GLU A 1 22.58 -2.93 2.32
CA GLU A 1 22.28 -3.94 1.28
C GLU A 1 21.19 -3.42 0.34
N PRO A 2 21.32 -3.65 -0.96
CA PRO A 2 20.28 -3.26 -1.91
C PRO A 2 19.05 -4.15 -1.72
N LYS A 3 17.89 -3.54 -1.49
CA LYS A 3 16.60 -4.25 -1.40
C LYS A 3 15.46 -3.33 -1.82
N PRO A 4 14.33 -3.89 -2.29
CA PRO A 4 13.14 -3.09 -2.54
C PRO A 4 12.64 -2.45 -1.24
N LEU A 5 12.18 -1.20 -1.31
CA LEU A 5 11.66 -0.48 -0.15
C LEU A 5 10.15 -0.61 0.00
N GLY A 6 9.53 -1.55 -0.68
CA GLY A 6 8.09 -1.77 -0.59
C GLY A 6 7.63 -3.11 -1.12
N PHE A 7 6.36 -3.43 -0.86
CA PHE A 7 5.70 -4.67 -1.30
C PHE A 7 4.20 -4.45 -1.49
N ILE A 8 3.56 -5.30 -2.30
CA ILE A 8 2.11 -5.27 -2.50
C ILE A 8 1.47 -6.44 -1.78
N GLY A 9 0.48 -6.15 -0.93
CA GLY A 9 -0.35 -7.17 -0.29
C GLY A 9 -1.83 -6.90 -0.45
N TYR A 10 -2.66 -7.85 -0.02
CA TYR A 10 -4.12 -7.74 -0.06
C TYR A 10 -4.68 -7.89 1.34
N LYS A 11 -5.45 -6.90 1.80
CA LYS A 11 -6.08 -6.95 3.11
C LYS A 11 -7.02 -8.13 3.20
N ALA A 12 -6.78 -9.05 4.14
CA ALA A 12 -7.64 -10.20 4.39
C ALA A 12 -8.66 -9.93 5.49
N GLY A 13 -8.21 -9.75 6.71
CA GLY A 13 -9.10 -9.57 7.86
C GLY A 13 -8.36 -9.13 9.10
N HIS A 14 -9.00 -9.30 10.23
CA HIS A 14 -8.45 -8.99 11.54
C HIS A 14 -8.42 -10.24 12.43
N LEU A 15 -7.44 -10.27 13.32
CA LEU A 15 -7.33 -11.26 14.37
C LEU A 15 -6.91 -10.56 15.67
N THR A 16 -7.02 -11.24 16.80
CA THR A 16 -6.44 -10.80 18.06
C THR A 16 -5.06 -11.41 18.18
N SER A 17 -4.06 -10.57 18.37
CA SER A 17 -2.67 -10.97 18.57
C SER A 17 -2.28 -10.78 20.03
N PHE A 18 -1.63 -11.78 20.61
CA PHE A 18 -1.03 -11.71 21.93
C PHE A 18 0.48 -11.63 21.76
N TYR A 19 1.11 -10.67 22.38
CA TYR A 19 2.57 -10.53 22.36
C TYR A 19 3.06 -9.77 23.59
N ILE A 20 4.35 -9.95 23.90
CA ILE A 20 5.00 -9.24 25.01
C ILE A 20 5.30 -7.81 24.59
N ASP A 21 4.84 -6.84 25.39
CA ASP A 21 5.14 -5.43 25.14
C ASP A 21 6.63 -5.12 25.41
N THR A 22 7.35 -4.76 24.38
CA THR A 22 8.75 -4.38 24.43
C THR A 22 8.97 -2.88 24.38
N THR A 23 7.89 -2.07 24.44
CA THR A 23 7.97 -0.62 24.36
C THR A 23 8.65 -0.06 25.60
N PRO A 24 9.76 0.68 25.48
CA PRO A 24 10.44 1.28 26.64
C PRO A 24 9.53 2.26 27.37
N ASN A 25 9.61 2.26 28.69
CA ASN A 25 8.83 3.15 29.57
C ASN A 25 7.28 3.01 29.47
N SER A 26 6.80 1.92 28.88
CA SER A 26 5.36 1.60 28.90
C SER A 26 4.95 1.01 30.24
N PRO A 27 3.75 1.34 30.79
CA PRO A 27 3.22 0.67 31.99
C PRO A 27 3.04 -0.84 31.81
N THR A 28 2.97 -1.31 30.56
CA THR A 28 2.78 -2.72 30.18
C THR A 28 4.08 -3.40 29.71
N GLN A 29 5.23 -2.74 29.86
CA GLN A 29 6.51 -3.30 29.44
C GLN A 29 6.77 -4.64 30.11
N GLY A 30 7.08 -5.66 29.31
CA GLY A 30 7.34 -7.03 29.80
C GLY A 30 6.08 -7.86 30.06
N LEU A 31 4.88 -7.27 29.97
CA LEU A 31 3.62 -7.98 30.13
C LEU A 31 3.07 -8.45 28.77
N GLU A 32 2.30 -9.54 28.79
CA GLU A 32 1.54 -10.00 27.63
C GLU A 32 0.35 -9.08 27.40
N ILE A 33 0.25 -8.53 26.20
CA ILE A 33 -0.84 -7.65 25.79
C ILE A 33 -1.60 -8.22 24.60
N ALA A 34 -2.92 -8.02 24.59
CA ALA A 34 -3.79 -8.36 23.49
C ALA A 34 -4.05 -7.13 22.62
N LYS A 35 -3.71 -7.18 21.35
CA LYS A 35 -4.03 -6.11 20.37
C LYS A 35 -4.63 -6.69 19.10
N VAL A 36 -5.41 -5.86 18.41
CA VAL A 36 -5.92 -6.23 17.09
C VAL A 36 -4.75 -6.28 16.11
N GLY A 37 -4.64 -7.39 15.38
CA GLY A 37 -3.75 -7.53 14.23
C GLY A 37 -4.54 -7.55 12.92
N THR A 38 -3.98 -6.96 11.88
CA THR A 38 -4.52 -7.06 10.52
C THR A 38 -3.71 -8.04 9.71
N VAL A 39 -4.38 -9.04 9.14
CA VAL A 39 -3.77 -10.01 8.22
C VAL A 39 -3.81 -9.46 6.80
N ILE A 40 -2.66 -9.46 6.15
CA ILE A 40 -2.47 -9.07 4.76
C ILE A 40 -1.87 -10.26 4.02
N ALA A 41 -2.55 -10.75 3.00
CA ALA A 41 -2.04 -11.77 2.10
C ALA A 41 -0.98 -11.15 1.18
N THR A 42 0.20 -11.76 1.12
CA THR A 42 1.37 -11.25 0.37
C THR A 42 1.87 -12.30 -0.61
N PRO A 43 1.16 -12.51 -1.73
CA PRO A 43 1.62 -13.44 -2.75
C PRO A 43 2.98 -12.99 -3.30
N PRO A 44 3.85 -13.91 -3.73
CA PRO A 44 5.12 -13.58 -4.37
C PRO A 44 4.93 -12.55 -5.48
N MET A 45 5.79 -11.52 -5.50
CA MET A 45 5.74 -10.41 -6.43
C MET A 45 6.82 -10.60 -7.49
N ILE A 46 6.43 -10.59 -8.78
CA ILE A 46 7.36 -10.68 -9.90
C ILE A 46 7.92 -9.29 -10.19
N VAL A 47 9.23 -9.20 -10.40
CA VAL A 47 9.87 -7.98 -10.93
C VAL A 47 9.59 -7.89 -12.42
N ALA A 48 8.55 -7.17 -12.80
CA ALA A 48 8.12 -7.06 -14.18
C ALA A 48 9.03 -6.17 -15.02
N GLY A 49 9.66 -5.18 -14.40
CA GLY A 49 10.54 -4.27 -15.10
C GLY A 49 11.39 -3.44 -14.14
N VAL A 50 12.31 -2.70 -14.73
CA VAL A 50 13.18 -1.75 -14.04
C VAL A 50 13.03 -0.38 -14.72
N VAL A 51 12.94 0.67 -13.90
CA VAL A 51 12.81 2.06 -14.34
C VAL A 51 13.97 2.87 -13.79
N GLY A 52 14.69 3.56 -14.66
CA GLY A 52 15.70 4.52 -14.28
C GLY A 52 15.13 5.95 -14.29
N TYR A 53 15.34 6.67 -13.21
CA TYR A 53 14.97 8.08 -13.05
C TYR A 53 16.21 8.97 -12.99
N GLY A 54 16.17 10.07 -13.72
CA GLY A 54 17.10 11.18 -13.61
C GLY A 54 16.43 12.42 -13.02
N GLU A 55 17.22 13.43 -12.72
CA GLU A 55 16.74 14.73 -12.27
C GLU A 55 16.70 15.71 -13.44
N GLU A 56 15.56 16.36 -13.64
CA GLU A 56 15.36 17.40 -14.66
C GLU A 56 14.45 18.48 -14.06
N ASP A 57 14.84 19.73 -14.17
CA ASP A 57 14.09 20.90 -13.67
C ASP A 57 13.62 20.79 -12.21
N GLY A 58 14.45 20.20 -11.33
CA GLY A 58 14.15 20.03 -9.92
C GLY A 58 13.14 18.90 -9.61
N GLY A 59 12.85 18.03 -10.56
CA GLY A 59 11.98 16.87 -10.39
C GLY A 59 12.58 15.58 -10.95
N LEU A 60 12.01 14.43 -10.52
CA LEU A 60 12.40 13.14 -11.05
C LEU A 60 11.66 12.86 -12.35
N ARG A 61 12.43 12.61 -13.44
CA ARG A 61 11.92 12.21 -14.73
C ARG A 61 12.33 10.78 -15.06
N GLU A 62 11.42 10.01 -15.62
CA GLU A 62 11.74 8.69 -16.19
C GLU A 62 12.63 8.84 -17.42
N LEU A 63 13.83 8.27 -17.37
CA LEU A 63 14.77 8.27 -18.51
C LEU A 63 14.55 7.04 -19.38
N THR A 64 14.41 5.87 -18.77
CA THR A 64 14.20 4.62 -19.50
C THR A 64 13.47 3.59 -18.66
N ARG A 65 12.76 2.70 -19.34
CA ARG A 65 12.03 1.58 -18.75
C ARG A 65 12.36 0.28 -19.47
N VAL A 66 12.69 -0.70 -18.69
CA VAL A 66 13.02 -2.06 -19.15
C VAL A 66 11.93 -3.00 -18.73
N TRP A 67 11.40 -3.80 -19.65
CA TRP A 67 10.43 -4.87 -19.36
C TRP A 67 11.06 -6.22 -19.60
N SER A 68 10.87 -7.15 -18.66
CA SER A 68 11.35 -8.52 -18.77
C SER A 68 10.62 -9.31 -19.87
N LYS A 69 11.36 -10.21 -20.53
CA LYS A 69 10.82 -11.21 -21.47
C LYS A 69 10.10 -12.36 -20.76
N LYS A 70 10.45 -12.63 -19.50
CA LYS A 70 9.95 -13.78 -18.72
C LYS A 70 8.58 -13.56 -18.05
N LEU A 71 7.82 -12.53 -18.45
CA LEU A 71 6.55 -12.21 -17.82
C LEU A 71 5.41 -13.09 -18.34
N PRO A 72 4.50 -13.51 -17.47
CA PRO A 72 3.31 -14.24 -17.89
C PRO A 72 2.37 -13.31 -18.68
N ASP A 73 1.64 -13.88 -19.66
CA ASP A 73 0.72 -13.14 -20.53
C ASP A 73 -0.40 -12.38 -19.80
N ILE A 74 -0.60 -12.68 -18.53
CA ILE A 74 -1.59 -12.01 -17.69
C ILE A 74 -1.33 -10.49 -17.58
N ILE A 75 -0.09 -10.03 -17.82
CA ILE A 75 0.26 -8.60 -17.85
C ILE A 75 -0.52 -7.83 -18.92
N LYS A 76 -0.83 -8.48 -20.06
CA LYS A 76 -1.61 -7.90 -21.16
C LYS A 76 -3.02 -7.49 -20.73
N ARG A 77 -3.55 -8.06 -19.64
CA ARG A 77 -4.82 -7.62 -19.03
C ARG A 77 -4.72 -6.25 -18.36
N LYS A 78 -3.51 -5.81 -17.99
CA LYS A 78 -3.26 -4.51 -17.38
C LYS A 78 -2.71 -3.52 -18.40
N ILE A 79 -1.77 -3.95 -19.24
CA ILE A 79 -1.14 -3.17 -20.29
C ILE A 79 -1.32 -3.93 -21.61
N SER A 80 -2.34 -3.58 -22.39
CA SER A 80 -2.69 -4.27 -23.64
C SER A 80 -1.59 -4.16 -24.70
N THR A 81 -0.86 -3.06 -24.70
CA THR A 81 0.23 -2.75 -25.64
C THR A 81 1.59 -3.20 -25.14
N TRP A 82 1.65 -3.98 -24.05
CA TRP A 82 2.91 -4.43 -23.48
C TRP A 82 3.75 -5.21 -24.50
N ARG A 83 5.02 -4.86 -24.59
CA ARG A 83 6.05 -5.57 -25.37
C ARG A 83 7.32 -5.67 -24.52
N PRO A 84 8.01 -6.83 -24.52
CA PRO A 84 9.31 -6.94 -23.87
C PRO A 84 10.36 -6.14 -24.63
N ASN A 85 11.24 -5.45 -23.91
CA ASN A 85 12.36 -4.68 -24.45
C ASN A 85 13.62 -4.87 -23.60
N GLU A 86 13.83 -6.10 -23.11
CA GLU A 86 14.85 -6.39 -22.11
C GLU A 86 16.25 -6.02 -22.57
N ASP A 87 16.69 -6.50 -23.75
CA ASP A 87 18.08 -6.31 -24.23
C ASP A 87 18.37 -4.83 -24.52
N GLU A 88 17.56 -4.22 -25.40
CA GLU A 88 17.72 -2.79 -25.76
C GLU A 88 17.56 -1.86 -24.55
N GLY A 89 16.65 -2.22 -23.65
CA GLY A 89 16.38 -1.45 -22.45
C GLY A 89 17.55 -1.49 -21.45
N ILE A 90 18.19 -2.64 -21.27
CA ILE A 90 19.36 -2.80 -20.40
C ILE A 90 20.55 -2.03 -20.95
N GLU A 91 20.78 -2.07 -22.26
CA GLU A 91 21.86 -1.30 -22.92
C GLU A 91 21.65 0.20 -22.72
N LYS A 92 20.44 0.70 -22.97
CA LYS A 92 20.09 2.11 -22.73
C LYS A 92 20.26 2.49 -21.26
N LEU A 93 19.82 1.64 -20.33
CA LEU A 93 19.91 1.92 -18.90
C LEU A 93 21.38 1.99 -18.44
N LYS A 94 22.25 1.16 -19.01
CA LYS A 94 23.71 1.20 -18.76
C LYS A 94 24.37 2.43 -19.38
N SER A 95 23.96 2.85 -20.57
CA SER A 95 24.50 4.05 -21.23
C SER A 95 24.12 5.36 -20.52
N LEU A 96 22.96 5.36 -19.82
CA LEU A 96 22.47 6.53 -19.07
C LEU A 96 22.86 6.50 -17.58
N LYS A 97 23.78 5.60 -17.18
CA LYS A 97 24.13 5.37 -15.77
C LYS A 97 24.53 6.66 -15.04
N ASP A 98 25.30 7.53 -15.68
CA ASP A 98 25.78 8.79 -15.09
C ASP A 98 24.66 9.83 -14.86
N GLN A 99 23.54 9.68 -15.55
CA GLN A 99 22.37 10.56 -15.42
C GLN A 99 21.33 10.01 -14.43
N LEU A 100 21.52 8.76 -13.95
CA LEU A 100 20.60 8.13 -13.03
C LEU A 100 20.76 8.69 -11.61
N VAL A 101 19.64 9.03 -11.00
CA VAL A 101 19.54 9.45 -9.60
C VAL A 101 18.84 8.37 -8.76
N GLU A 102 17.88 7.68 -9.36
CA GLU A 102 17.07 6.68 -8.66
C GLU A 102 16.70 5.51 -9.57
N VAL A 103 16.75 4.30 -9.01
CA VAL A 103 16.30 3.07 -9.67
C VAL A 103 15.08 2.52 -8.96
N ARG A 104 14.04 2.21 -9.73
CA ARG A 104 12.82 1.56 -9.26
C ARG A 104 12.59 0.26 -9.99
N ILE A 105 12.03 -0.72 -9.28
CA ILE A 105 11.47 -1.93 -9.89
C ILE A 105 9.98 -1.77 -10.08
N ILE A 106 9.44 -2.37 -11.14
CA ILE A 106 8.00 -2.53 -11.33
C ILE A 106 7.61 -3.89 -10.76
N GLY A 107 7.07 -3.89 -9.56
CA GLY A 107 6.54 -5.10 -8.94
C GLY A 107 5.16 -5.46 -9.47
N MET A 108 4.97 -6.71 -9.88
CA MET A 108 3.70 -7.26 -10.33
C MET A 108 3.19 -8.28 -9.33
N ALA A 109 2.11 -7.94 -8.63
CA ALA A 109 1.41 -8.87 -7.75
C ALA A 109 0.27 -9.57 -8.50
N ARG A 110 0.10 -10.87 -8.24
CA ARG A 110 -0.95 -11.73 -8.82
C ARG A 110 -2.03 -12.00 -7.78
N PRO A 111 -3.16 -11.26 -7.77
CA PRO A 111 -4.21 -11.41 -6.76
C PRO A 111 -4.84 -12.80 -6.76
N ALA A 112 -4.87 -13.48 -7.90
CA ALA A 112 -5.40 -14.85 -7.99
C ALA A 112 -4.64 -15.85 -7.09
N LEU A 113 -3.33 -15.67 -6.89
CA LEU A 113 -2.55 -16.50 -5.96
C LEU A 113 -3.00 -16.32 -4.51
N ALA A 114 -3.36 -15.11 -4.13
CA ALA A 114 -3.91 -14.82 -2.81
C ALA A 114 -5.35 -15.35 -2.60
N GLY A 115 -5.92 -16.05 -3.57
CA GLY A 115 -7.29 -16.57 -3.52
C GLY A 115 -8.36 -15.56 -3.92
N LEU A 116 -7.98 -14.42 -4.53
CA LEU A 116 -8.92 -13.43 -4.99
C LEU A 116 -9.47 -13.74 -6.39
N PRO A 117 -10.74 -13.43 -6.69
CA PRO A 117 -11.33 -13.69 -8.01
C PRO A 117 -10.80 -12.76 -9.11
N LYS A 118 -10.03 -11.73 -8.74
CA LYS A 118 -9.41 -10.79 -9.67
C LYS A 118 -8.24 -11.45 -10.40
N LYS A 119 -8.31 -11.54 -11.73
CA LYS A 119 -7.24 -12.09 -12.59
C LYS A 119 -6.25 -11.03 -13.07
N THR A 120 -6.66 -9.75 -13.15
CA THR A 120 -5.79 -8.65 -13.55
C THR A 120 -4.72 -8.38 -12.50
N PRO A 121 -3.43 -8.36 -12.85
CA PRO A 121 -2.36 -8.08 -11.90
C PRO A 121 -2.38 -6.64 -11.42
N ASP A 122 -1.85 -6.41 -10.23
CA ASP A 122 -1.57 -5.09 -9.70
C ASP A 122 -0.09 -4.76 -9.90
N LEU A 123 0.18 -3.58 -10.48
CA LEU A 123 1.53 -3.09 -10.76
C LEU A 123 1.83 -1.91 -9.84
N LEU A 124 3.05 -1.87 -9.34
CA LEU A 124 3.54 -0.78 -8.50
C LEU A 124 5.03 -0.55 -8.78
N GLU A 125 5.42 0.72 -8.88
CA GLU A 125 6.82 1.11 -8.87
C GLU A 125 7.32 1.19 -7.44
N ILE A 126 8.44 0.53 -7.17
CA ILE A 126 9.04 0.43 -5.85
C ILE A 126 10.51 0.82 -5.96
N LYS A 127 10.94 1.79 -5.18
CA LYS A 127 12.33 2.19 -5.10
C LYS A 127 13.20 1.05 -4.57
N VAL A 128 14.37 0.88 -5.15
CA VAL A 128 15.42 0.01 -4.62
C VAL A 128 16.34 0.85 -3.74
N GLY A 129 16.51 0.43 -2.50
CA GLY A 129 17.40 1.10 -1.55
C GLY A 129 18.87 0.73 -1.78
N GLY A 130 19.78 1.53 -1.18
CA GLY A 130 21.21 1.33 -1.29
C GLY A 130 21.90 2.31 -2.23
N ALA A 131 23.22 2.13 -2.45
CA ALA A 131 23.98 2.92 -3.42
C ALA A 131 23.47 2.62 -4.82
N LEU A 132 23.44 3.62 -5.70
CA LEU A 132 22.85 3.57 -7.03
C LEU A 132 23.35 2.38 -7.86
N ASP A 133 24.67 2.16 -7.90
CA ASP A 133 25.28 1.06 -8.65
C ASP A 133 24.80 -0.30 -8.18
N LYS A 134 24.82 -0.51 -6.86
CA LYS A 134 24.35 -1.76 -6.25
C LYS A 134 22.85 -1.96 -6.39
N ALA A 135 22.08 -0.87 -6.34
CA ALA A 135 20.63 -0.90 -6.57
C ALA A 135 20.30 -1.27 -8.00
N LEU A 136 21.08 -0.76 -8.98
CA LEU A 136 20.94 -1.08 -10.39
C LEU A 136 21.28 -2.55 -10.66
N GLU A 137 22.42 -3.05 -10.14
CA GLU A 137 22.82 -4.46 -10.28
C GLU A 137 21.77 -5.39 -9.66
N TYR A 138 21.29 -5.08 -8.46
CA TYR A 138 20.22 -5.83 -7.82
C TYR A 138 18.93 -5.85 -8.65
N ALA A 139 18.50 -4.69 -9.15
CA ALA A 139 17.28 -4.60 -9.95
C ALA A 139 17.37 -5.40 -11.25
N LEU A 140 18.53 -5.39 -11.91
CA LEU A 140 18.78 -6.16 -13.13
C LEU A 140 18.89 -7.67 -12.85
N SER A 141 19.54 -8.08 -11.76
CA SER A 141 19.65 -9.49 -11.38
C SER A 141 18.30 -10.11 -11.05
N LYS A 142 17.38 -9.33 -10.46
CA LYS A 142 16.04 -9.77 -10.08
C LYS A 142 14.98 -9.60 -11.19
N LEU A 143 15.36 -9.11 -12.37
CA LEU A 143 14.43 -8.87 -13.47
C LEU A 143 13.78 -10.17 -13.96
N GLY A 144 12.45 -10.25 -13.88
CA GLY A 144 11.67 -11.44 -14.23
C GLY A 144 11.59 -12.51 -13.14
N GLU A 145 12.24 -12.30 -11.99
CA GLU A 145 12.19 -13.21 -10.84
C GLU A 145 11.09 -12.84 -9.86
N GLU A 146 10.75 -13.78 -8.97
CA GLU A 146 9.82 -13.56 -7.87
C GLU A 146 10.59 -13.10 -6.62
N ILE A 147 10.04 -12.11 -5.92
CA ILE A 147 10.51 -11.63 -4.62
C ILE A 147 9.45 -11.97 -3.58
N ARG A 148 9.88 -12.53 -2.44
CA ARG A 148 9.02 -12.87 -1.31
C ARG A 148 9.08 -11.78 -0.24
N ILE A 149 8.02 -11.70 0.57
CA ILE A 149 7.91 -10.69 1.65
C ILE A 149 9.07 -10.78 2.66
N LYS A 150 9.54 -11.99 2.98
CA LYS A 150 10.63 -12.25 3.93
C LYS A 150 12.00 -11.73 3.47
N GLU A 151 12.19 -11.55 2.16
CA GLU A 151 13.42 -10.97 1.61
C GLU A 151 13.52 -9.46 1.90
N ILE A 152 12.37 -8.82 2.16
CA ILE A 152 12.30 -7.36 2.34
C ILE A 152 12.13 -6.99 3.81
N PHE A 153 11.16 -7.60 4.50
CA PHE A 153 10.75 -7.23 5.85
C PHE A 153 11.03 -8.34 6.87
N LYS A 154 11.22 -7.93 8.11
CA LYS A 154 11.41 -8.83 9.25
C LYS A 154 10.34 -8.59 10.32
N PRO A 155 9.95 -9.60 11.12
CA PRO A 155 9.13 -9.39 12.30
C PRO A 155 9.79 -8.37 13.23
N GLY A 156 9.00 -7.43 13.75
CA GLY A 156 9.47 -6.33 14.59
C GLY A 156 9.73 -5.02 13.84
N ASP A 157 9.90 -5.04 12.51
CA ASP A 157 10.08 -3.83 11.72
C ASP A 157 8.84 -2.93 11.78
N PHE A 158 9.08 -1.61 11.67
CA PHE A 158 8.02 -0.61 11.52
C PHE A 158 7.93 -0.18 10.07
N ILE A 159 6.72 -0.21 9.53
CA ILE A 159 6.44 0.10 8.13
C ILE A 159 5.28 1.07 7.97
N ASP A 160 5.27 1.77 6.85
CA ASP A 160 4.15 2.59 6.43
C ASP A 160 3.20 1.78 5.54
N VAL A 161 1.92 1.99 5.75
CA VAL A 161 0.86 1.29 5.01
C VAL A 161 0.05 2.27 4.20
N ILE A 162 0.11 2.13 2.88
CA ILE A 162 -0.59 3.00 1.95
C ILE A 162 -1.76 2.24 1.34
N GLY A 163 -2.95 2.82 1.44
CA GLY A 163 -4.15 2.21 0.88
C GLY A 163 -5.27 3.20 0.65
N VAL A 164 -6.28 2.77 -0.09
CA VAL A 164 -7.48 3.57 -0.34
C VAL A 164 -8.56 3.17 0.66
N THR A 165 -9.09 4.13 1.41
CA THR A 165 -10.09 3.92 2.43
C THR A 165 -11.44 3.42 1.86
N LYS A 166 -12.31 2.90 2.73
CA LYS A 166 -13.67 2.50 2.33
C LYS A 166 -14.43 3.71 1.80
N GLY A 167 -15.03 3.58 0.63
CA GLY A 167 -15.91 4.61 0.07
C GLY A 167 -17.22 4.71 0.86
N LYS A 168 -17.69 5.94 1.09
CA LYS A 168 -18.97 6.23 1.77
C LYS A 168 -19.85 7.15 0.94
N GLY A 169 -19.43 7.45 -0.31
CA GLY A 169 -20.15 8.31 -1.23
C GLY A 169 -20.26 9.76 -0.77
N PHE A 170 -21.26 10.47 -1.24
CA PHE A 170 -21.56 11.84 -0.85
C PHE A 170 -22.17 11.85 0.56
N ALA A 171 -21.55 12.56 1.47
CA ALA A 171 -21.95 12.60 2.88
C ALA A 171 -22.22 14.05 3.33
N GLY A 172 -23.25 14.20 4.18
CA GLY A 172 -23.56 15.48 4.82
C GLY A 172 -22.49 15.91 5.84
N VAL A 173 -22.55 17.16 6.26
CA VAL A 173 -21.54 17.78 7.14
C VAL A 173 -21.41 17.08 8.49
N VAL A 174 -22.48 16.54 9.04
CA VAL A 174 -22.45 15.82 10.32
C VAL A 174 -21.60 14.57 10.22
N LYS A 175 -21.78 13.75 9.17
CA LYS A 175 -21.02 12.51 8.96
C LYS A 175 -19.59 12.79 8.49
N ARG A 176 -19.43 13.79 7.59
CA ARG A 176 -18.14 14.05 6.94
C ARG A 176 -17.17 14.81 7.87
N TRP A 177 -17.68 15.76 8.67
CA TRP A 177 -16.87 16.64 9.50
C TRP A 177 -17.12 16.52 11.00
N GLY A 178 -18.11 15.71 11.42
CA GLY A 178 -18.44 15.57 12.83
C GLY A 178 -19.09 16.83 13.44
N VAL A 179 -19.71 17.67 12.63
CA VAL A 179 -20.39 18.87 13.11
C VAL A 179 -21.53 18.52 14.04
N LYS A 180 -21.63 19.21 15.17
CA LYS A 180 -22.69 18.99 16.14
C LYS A 180 -24.08 19.23 15.53
N ILE A 181 -25.01 18.30 15.76
CA ILE A 181 -26.40 18.47 15.35
C ILE A 181 -27.02 19.61 16.16
N LEU A 182 -27.68 20.53 15.45
CA LEU A 182 -28.29 21.70 16.06
C LEU A 182 -29.50 21.34 16.93
N PRO A 183 -29.84 22.17 17.95
CA PRO A 183 -30.92 21.89 18.89
C PRO A 183 -32.28 21.69 18.21
N ARG A 184 -33.19 20.97 18.87
CA ARG A 184 -34.54 20.67 18.37
C ARG A 184 -35.35 21.94 18.02
N LYS A 185 -35.16 23.02 18.79
CA LYS A 185 -35.90 24.28 18.63
C LYS A 185 -35.40 25.15 17.46
N LYS A 186 -34.34 24.72 16.73
CA LYS A 186 -33.90 25.42 15.53
C LYS A 186 -34.95 25.24 14.41
N ARG A 187 -35.30 26.33 13.74
CA ARG A 187 -36.12 26.31 12.52
C ARG A 187 -35.33 25.67 11.37
N LYS A 188 -36.03 25.01 10.42
CA LYS A 188 -35.48 24.30 9.26
C LYS A 188 -34.55 23.14 9.66
N GLY A 189 -33.65 22.70 8.78
CA GLY A 189 -32.83 21.51 9.00
C GLY A 189 -31.85 21.60 10.18
N ARG A 190 -31.69 20.50 10.91
CA ARG A 190 -30.79 20.40 12.07
C ARG A 190 -29.39 19.88 11.75
N ARG A 191 -29.24 19.18 10.63
CA ARG A 191 -28.00 18.53 10.20
C ARG A 191 -27.19 19.42 9.26
N VAL A 192 -27.05 20.68 9.62
CA VAL A 192 -26.39 21.70 8.83
C VAL A 192 -25.40 22.49 9.70
N VAL A 193 -24.50 23.21 9.08
CA VAL A 193 -23.61 24.17 9.77
C VAL A 193 -24.43 25.40 10.16
N GLY A 194 -24.25 25.92 11.37
CA GLY A 194 -24.97 27.10 11.88
C GLY A 194 -24.56 28.38 11.15
N ALA A 195 -23.32 28.81 11.30
CA ALA A 195 -22.74 29.94 10.59
C ALA A 195 -21.77 29.44 9.50
N ILE A 196 -21.75 30.16 8.38
CA ILE A 196 -20.90 29.82 7.22
C ILE A 196 -19.80 30.84 6.97
N GLY A 197 -19.70 31.84 7.83
CA GLY A 197 -18.67 32.87 7.76
C GLY A 197 -19.18 34.24 8.21
N PRO A 198 -18.29 35.25 8.32
CA PRO A 198 -18.61 36.63 8.61
C PRO A 198 -19.23 37.36 7.40
N TRP A 199 -19.61 38.60 7.58
CA TRP A 199 -20.09 39.46 6.48
C TRP A 199 -19.02 39.69 5.41
N LYS A 200 -17.80 40.00 5.85
CA LYS A 200 -16.60 40.14 5.01
C LYS A 200 -15.55 39.13 5.40
N PRO A 201 -14.95 38.41 4.42
CA PRO A 201 -15.11 38.48 2.96
C PRO A 201 -16.47 37.97 2.49
N PRO A 202 -17.07 38.54 1.40
CA PRO A 202 -18.42 38.21 0.93
C PRO A 202 -18.50 36.89 0.15
N TYR A 203 -17.77 35.88 0.59
CA TYR A 203 -17.79 34.52 0.05
C TYR A 203 -17.62 33.47 1.15
N VAL A 204 -18.05 32.28 0.89
CA VAL A 204 -17.85 31.14 1.83
C VAL A 204 -16.46 30.58 1.62
N MET A 205 -15.63 30.66 2.65
CA MET A 205 -14.26 30.13 2.60
C MET A 205 -14.25 28.60 2.44
N TYR A 206 -13.21 28.06 1.80
CA TYR A 206 -13.03 26.62 1.61
C TYR A 206 -12.89 25.85 2.92
N THR A 207 -12.51 26.50 4.01
CA THR A 207 -12.36 25.90 5.35
C THR A 207 -13.70 25.58 6.02
N VAL A 208 -14.81 26.14 5.53
CA VAL A 208 -16.14 25.87 6.09
C VAL A 208 -16.55 24.43 5.78
N PRO A 209 -16.97 23.64 6.79
CA PRO A 209 -17.42 22.27 6.57
C PRO A 209 -18.58 22.20 5.58
N ARG A 210 -18.40 21.49 4.49
CA ARG A 210 -19.42 21.30 3.44
C ARG A 210 -19.66 19.82 3.19
N PRO A 211 -20.87 19.44 2.72
CA PRO A 211 -21.14 18.10 2.25
C PRO A 211 -20.26 17.77 1.03
N GLY A 212 -19.97 16.50 0.81
CA GLY A 212 -19.16 16.06 -0.30
C GLY A 212 -18.73 14.60 -0.14
N GLN A 213 -17.82 14.18 -1.01
CA GLN A 213 -17.26 12.84 -1.00
C GLN A 213 -16.61 12.52 0.35
N LEU A 214 -16.96 11.38 0.93
CA LEU A 214 -16.32 10.81 2.12
C LEU A 214 -15.82 9.40 1.82
N GLY A 215 -14.59 9.12 2.21
CA GLY A 215 -13.93 7.85 1.91
C GLY A 215 -13.51 7.72 0.44
N TYR A 216 -12.95 6.55 0.10
CA TYR A 216 -12.27 6.30 -1.17
C TYR A 216 -11.08 7.29 -1.39
N HIS A 217 -10.43 7.64 -0.29
CA HIS A 217 -9.25 8.51 -0.27
C HIS A 217 -7.99 7.67 -0.08
N ARG A 218 -6.93 8.00 -0.81
CA ARG A 218 -5.59 7.46 -0.52
C ARG A 218 -5.12 8.01 0.82
N ARG A 219 -4.70 7.12 1.71
CA ARG A 219 -4.14 7.45 3.02
C ARG A 219 -2.89 6.63 3.26
N THR A 220 -1.95 7.23 3.97
CA THR A 220 -0.77 6.56 4.49
C THR A 220 -0.92 6.49 6.01
N GLU A 221 -0.89 5.29 6.55
CA GLU A 221 -0.80 5.06 7.99
C GLU A 221 0.64 4.71 8.32
N PHE A 222 1.24 5.49 9.19
CA PHE A 222 2.66 5.40 9.54
C PHE A 222 2.90 4.46 10.70
N ASN A 223 4.15 3.95 10.82
CA ASN A 223 4.67 3.23 11.98
C ASN A 223 3.81 2.03 12.40
N LYS A 224 3.42 1.17 11.45
CA LYS A 224 2.75 -0.10 11.74
C LYS A 224 3.80 -1.17 12.01
N ARG A 225 3.80 -1.72 13.24
CA ARG A 225 4.72 -2.79 13.62
C ARG A 225 4.30 -4.10 12.95
N ILE A 226 5.28 -4.82 12.43
CA ILE A 226 5.11 -6.18 11.92
C ILE A 226 5.16 -7.13 13.11
N LEU A 227 4.06 -7.82 13.39
CA LEU A 227 3.98 -8.79 14.48
C LEU A 227 4.48 -10.17 14.06
N LEU A 228 4.09 -10.61 12.86
CA LEU A 228 4.38 -11.94 12.35
C LEU A 228 4.45 -11.94 10.82
N ILE A 229 5.34 -12.75 10.27
CA ILE A 229 5.36 -13.11 8.85
C ILE A 229 5.26 -14.64 8.78
N GLU A 230 4.19 -15.15 8.17
CA GLU A 230 3.92 -16.59 8.07
C GLU A 230 3.91 -17.01 6.59
N ASP A 231 4.54 -18.15 6.29
CA ASP A 231 4.61 -18.70 4.93
C ASP A 231 3.29 -19.32 4.50
N ASP A 232 2.58 -19.92 5.46
CA ASP A 232 1.30 -20.55 5.21
C ASP A 232 0.17 -19.77 5.90
N GLY A 233 -0.57 -19.01 5.12
CA GLY A 233 -1.71 -18.24 5.60
C GLY A 233 -2.86 -19.11 6.15
N LEU A 234 -2.87 -20.41 5.86
CA LEU A 234 -3.90 -21.33 6.40
C LEU A 234 -3.84 -21.36 7.93
N LYS A 235 -2.64 -21.32 8.52
CA LYS A 235 -2.46 -21.34 9.98
C LYS A 235 -3.16 -20.19 10.70
N LEU A 236 -3.22 -19.02 10.05
CA LEU A 236 -3.85 -17.82 10.61
C LEU A 236 -5.31 -17.66 10.20
N THR A 237 -5.77 -18.49 9.26
CA THR A 237 -7.14 -18.39 8.77
C THR A 237 -8.09 -19.10 9.71
N PRO A 238 -9.14 -18.42 10.23
CA PRO A 238 -10.17 -19.08 11.04
C PRO A 238 -10.90 -20.17 10.25
N LYS A 239 -11.49 -21.17 10.94
CA LYS A 239 -12.16 -22.34 10.31
C LYS A 239 -13.21 -21.96 9.25
N GLY A 240 -13.89 -20.81 9.41
CA GLY A 240 -14.86 -20.28 8.44
C GLY A 240 -14.27 -19.33 7.39
N GLY A 241 -12.95 -19.11 7.37
CA GLY A 241 -12.31 -18.07 6.56
C GLY A 241 -12.52 -16.65 7.10
N PHE A 242 -11.79 -15.67 6.55
CA PHE A 242 -12.01 -14.26 6.89
C PHE A 242 -13.28 -13.74 6.20
N PRO A 243 -14.12 -12.96 6.89
CA PRO A 243 -15.31 -12.35 6.30
C PRO A 243 -14.97 -11.54 5.05
N HIS A 244 -15.70 -11.76 3.96
CA HIS A 244 -15.53 -11.12 2.65
C HIS A 244 -14.21 -11.39 1.92
N PHE A 245 -13.27 -12.12 2.51
CA PHE A 245 -12.02 -12.50 1.86
C PHE A 245 -12.00 -14.01 1.54
N GLY A 246 -12.30 -14.83 2.52
CA GLY A 246 -12.17 -16.29 2.46
C GLY A 246 -10.88 -16.77 3.11
N VAL A 247 -10.28 -17.79 2.54
CA VAL A 247 -9.07 -18.45 3.05
C VAL A 247 -7.82 -17.79 2.44
N VAL A 248 -6.83 -17.50 3.29
CA VAL A 248 -5.51 -17.02 2.84
C VAL A 248 -4.66 -18.24 2.48
N LYS A 249 -4.30 -18.37 1.21
CA LYS A 249 -3.56 -19.54 0.67
C LYS A 249 -2.07 -19.30 0.46
N THR A 250 -1.62 -18.06 0.66
CA THR A 250 -0.24 -17.63 0.41
C THR A 250 0.43 -17.16 1.68
N GLU A 251 1.68 -16.80 1.57
CA GLU A 251 2.39 -16.04 2.60
C GLU A 251 1.54 -14.87 3.07
N CYS A 252 1.64 -14.55 4.33
CA CYS A 252 0.93 -13.42 4.91
C CYS A 252 1.75 -12.72 5.99
N ILE A 253 1.41 -11.45 6.19
CA ILE A 253 1.98 -10.60 7.22
C ILE A 253 0.88 -10.14 8.17
N VAL A 254 1.18 -10.09 9.46
CA VAL A 254 0.29 -9.54 10.48
C VAL A 254 0.85 -8.22 10.96
N LEU A 255 0.08 -7.16 10.78
CA LEU A 255 0.41 -5.82 11.23
C LEU A 255 -0.37 -5.45 12.48
N GLU A 256 0.27 -4.71 13.38
CA GLU A 256 -0.39 -4.18 14.57
C GLU A 256 -1.48 -3.17 14.21
N GLY A 257 -2.65 -3.34 14.81
CA GLY A 257 -3.79 -2.45 14.63
C GLY A 257 -4.53 -2.66 13.31
N THR A 258 -5.18 -1.62 12.84
CA THR A 258 -5.97 -1.63 11.60
C THR A 258 -5.20 -1.01 10.45
N VAL A 259 -5.60 -1.33 9.22
CA VAL A 259 -5.06 -0.74 8.00
C VAL A 259 -6.20 -0.20 7.12
N PRO A 260 -5.96 0.78 6.25
CA PRO A 260 -7.01 1.39 5.45
C PRO A 260 -7.66 0.40 4.47
N GLY A 261 -8.88 0.66 4.10
CA GLY A 261 -9.60 -0.06 3.06
C GLY A 261 -10.43 -1.27 3.52
N PRO A 262 -11.26 -1.80 2.61
CA PRO A 262 -12.02 -3.04 2.80
C PRO A 262 -11.15 -4.28 2.55
N PRO A 263 -11.59 -5.49 2.93
CA PRO A 263 -10.99 -6.74 2.49
C PRO A 263 -10.86 -6.80 0.97
N LYS A 264 -9.86 -7.55 0.48
CA LYS A 264 -9.49 -7.73 -0.95
C LYS A 264 -8.80 -6.53 -1.60
N ARG A 265 -8.74 -5.35 -0.97
CA ARG A 265 -8.08 -4.18 -1.54
C ARG A 265 -6.56 -4.35 -1.51
N PRO A 266 -5.87 -3.99 -2.62
CA PRO A 266 -4.41 -3.93 -2.62
C PRO A 266 -3.94 -2.85 -1.65
N ILE A 267 -2.89 -3.16 -0.94
CA ILE A 267 -2.22 -2.31 0.04
C ILE A 267 -0.74 -2.32 -0.28
N VAL A 268 -0.13 -1.15 -0.22
CA VAL A 268 1.30 -0.98 -0.38
C VAL A 268 1.93 -0.89 1.00
N LEU A 269 2.90 -1.75 1.24
CA LEU A 269 3.77 -1.75 2.41
C LEU A 269 5.07 -1.05 2.02
N ARG A 270 5.55 -0.12 2.84
CA ARG A 270 6.73 0.69 2.55
C ARG A 270 7.59 0.85 3.81
N TYR A 271 8.91 0.80 3.65
CA TYR A 271 9.88 1.25 4.66
C TYR A 271 9.85 2.75 4.84
#